data_150af4f241dc90c77d433ea2c7b6bb88
#
_entry.id   150af4f241dc90c77d433ea2c7b6bb88
#
_cell.length_a   1.000
_cell.length_b   1.000
_cell.length_c   1.000
_cell.angle_alpha   90.00
_cell.angle_beta   90.00
_cell.angle_gamma   90.00
#
_symmetry.space_group_name_H-M   'P 1'
#
loop_
_entity.id
_entity.type
_entity.pdbx_description
1 polymer ?
#
loop_
_entity_poly.entity_id
_entity_poly.type
_entity_poly.pdbx_seq_one_letter_code
_entity_poly.pdbx_strand_id
1 'polypeptide(L)'
;VRVEPRSNNAIAAGLSSFPAEEAQAGRRKLRPRDRPLENDFVSDEEFGRLLHAWFGNIARVLLPGRAAYIWGGYANIANYPPVLKAAGLYFSQTIIWVKEHPVLTRKDFMGNHEWCFYTWREGAAHVFLGPNNATDVWSVKKVNPQSMVHLTEKPVELAVRAMQYSSRPGENVLDLFGGSGSTLIAAEQTGRRAFLMELDPLYCDVIVRRWEQFTGQKAELASGPDPFREEDADDDEDNPDN
;
A
#
# COMPACT_ATOMS: atom_id res chain seq x y z
N VAL A 1 -2.27 -6.05 -1.94
CA VAL A 1 -1.23 -5.68 -2.92
C VAL A 1 -0.38 -6.89 -3.22
N ARG A 2 -0.38 -7.34 -4.47
CA ARG A 2 0.60 -8.35 -4.88
C ARG A 2 1.97 -7.73 -4.86
N VAL A 3 2.85 -8.28 -4.05
CA VAL A 3 4.23 -7.83 -3.95
C VAL A 3 5.09 -8.78 -4.75
N GLU A 4 5.83 -8.25 -5.71
CA GLU A 4 6.82 -9.04 -6.41
C GLU A 4 7.99 -9.35 -5.47
N PRO A 5 8.39 -10.63 -5.29
CA PRO A 5 9.58 -10.95 -4.53
C PRO A 5 10.79 -10.23 -5.11
N ARG A 6 11.67 -9.76 -4.25
CA ARG A 6 12.92 -9.10 -4.67
C ARG A 6 13.91 -10.00 -5.40
N SER A 7 13.66 -11.27 -5.45
CA SER A 7 14.44 -12.15 -6.29
C SER A 7 14.14 -11.85 -7.74
N ASN A 8 15.14 -11.95 -8.58
CA ASN A 8 15.07 -11.83 -10.04
C ASN A 8 14.02 -12.73 -10.71
N ASN A 9 13.27 -13.46 -9.93
CA ASN A 9 12.09 -14.19 -10.31
C ASN A 9 10.86 -13.33 -10.05
N ALA A 10 10.80 -12.15 -10.64
CA ALA A 10 9.56 -11.43 -10.87
C ALA A 10 8.46 -12.31 -11.51
N ILE A 11 8.85 -13.45 -11.96
CA ILE A 11 8.02 -14.51 -12.50
C ILE A 11 7.03 -15.01 -11.45
N ALA A 12 7.46 -15.22 -10.24
CA ALA A 12 6.59 -15.79 -9.21
C ALA A 12 5.51 -14.80 -8.76
N ALA A 13 5.73 -13.53 -8.99
CA ALA A 13 4.91 -12.48 -8.44
C ALA A 13 3.94 -11.92 -9.44
N GLY A 14 3.38 -12.42 -10.22
CA GLY A 14 2.42 -11.75 -11.12
C GLY A 14 1.68 -12.70 -12.00
N LEU A 15 2.10 -13.94 -11.99
CA LEU A 15 1.48 -14.95 -12.82
C LEU A 15 0.82 -15.97 -11.89
N SER A 16 -0.48 -15.85 -11.76
CA SER A 16 -1.34 -16.81 -11.09
C SER A 16 -1.24 -18.23 -11.65
N SER A 17 -0.57 -18.40 -12.77
CA SER A 17 -0.37 -19.67 -13.45
C SER A 17 0.89 -20.43 -13.04
N PHE A 18 1.70 -19.91 -12.09
CA PHE A 18 2.88 -20.64 -11.64
C PHE A 18 2.52 -21.78 -10.70
N PRO A 19 3.09 -22.98 -10.91
CA PRO A 19 2.97 -24.08 -9.97
C PRO A 19 3.42 -23.67 -8.55
N ALA A 20 2.75 -24.22 -7.54
CA ALA A 20 3.06 -23.92 -6.13
C ALA A 20 4.53 -24.17 -5.78
N GLU A 21 5.21 -25.09 -6.47
CA GLU A 21 6.63 -25.38 -6.30
C GLU A 21 7.53 -24.21 -6.74
N GLU A 22 7.17 -23.50 -7.81
CA GLU A 22 7.93 -22.32 -8.26
C GLU A 22 7.74 -21.12 -7.35
N ALA A 23 6.52 -20.95 -6.81
CA ALA A 23 6.23 -19.96 -5.79
C ALA A 23 7.07 -20.21 -4.52
N GLN A 24 7.20 -21.47 -4.09
CA GLN A 24 8.07 -21.85 -2.96
C GLN A 24 9.55 -21.62 -3.27
N ALA A 25 10.00 -21.88 -4.50
CA ALA A 25 11.37 -21.59 -4.93
C ALA A 25 11.67 -20.07 -4.90
N GLY A 26 10.70 -19.23 -5.25
CA GLY A 26 10.78 -17.78 -5.11
C GLY A 26 10.94 -17.32 -3.66
N ARG A 27 10.17 -17.91 -2.73
CA ARG A 27 10.26 -17.65 -1.28
C ARG A 27 11.65 -18.01 -0.71
N ARG A 28 12.25 -19.09 -1.15
CA ARG A 28 13.61 -19.52 -0.70
C ARG A 28 14.74 -18.57 -1.11
N LYS A 29 14.49 -17.67 -2.06
CA LYS A 29 15.48 -16.69 -2.53
C LYS A 29 15.37 -15.34 -1.82
N LEU A 30 14.41 -15.16 -0.93
CA LEU A 30 14.33 -13.98 -0.09
C LEU A 30 15.53 -13.96 0.87
N ARG A 31 16.01 -12.75 1.19
CA ARG A 31 17.01 -12.61 2.24
C ARG A 31 16.43 -13.09 3.57
N PRO A 32 17.25 -13.59 4.52
CA PRO A 32 16.74 -14.05 5.82
C PRO A 32 15.86 -13.04 6.57
N ARG A 33 16.08 -11.75 6.32
CA ARG A 33 15.29 -10.65 6.91
C ARG A 33 14.02 -10.29 6.11
N ASP A 34 13.90 -10.77 4.89
CA ASP A 34 12.75 -10.50 4.03
C ASP A 34 11.66 -11.53 4.34
N ARG A 35 10.44 -11.06 4.55
CA ARG A 35 9.28 -11.92 4.83
C ARG A 35 8.32 -11.86 3.64
N PRO A 36 7.73 -13.00 3.23
CA PRO A 36 6.57 -12.98 2.33
C PRO A 36 5.43 -12.20 2.99
N LEU A 37 4.70 -11.41 2.22
CA LEU A 37 3.49 -10.78 2.70
C LEU A 37 2.34 -11.79 2.67
N GLU A 38 1.38 -11.69 3.58
CA GLU A 38 0.28 -12.68 3.69
C GLU A 38 -0.56 -12.80 2.41
N ASN A 39 -0.76 -11.69 1.72
CA ASN A 39 -1.52 -11.65 0.47
C ASN A 39 -0.67 -11.85 -0.80
N ASP A 40 0.59 -12.29 -0.65
CA ASP A 40 1.39 -12.73 -1.79
C ASP A 40 0.81 -14.07 -2.31
N PHE A 41 0.88 -14.28 -3.62
CA PHE A 41 0.51 -15.55 -4.25
C PHE A 41 -0.98 -15.94 -4.16
N VAL A 42 -1.88 -14.98 -4.11
CA VAL A 42 -3.33 -15.23 -4.29
C VAL A 42 -3.67 -15.48 -5.76
N SER A 43 -4.79 -16.20 -6.02
CA SER A 43 -5.29 -16.38 -7.38
C SER A 43 -5.77 -15.06 -7.99
N ASP A 44 -5.93 -15.01 -9.32
CA ASP A 44 -6.44 -13.79 -9.99
C ASP A 44 -7.87 -13.46 -9.56
N GLU A 45 -8.69 -14.48 -9.33
CA GLU A 45 -10.05 -14.31 -8.83
C GLU A 45 -10.04 -13.71 -7.42
N GLU A 46 -9.23 -14.26 -6.53
CA GLU A 46 -9.06 -13.73 -5.18
C GLU A 46 -8.51 -12.30 -5.22
N PHE A 47 -7.52 -12.04 -6.05
CA PHE A 47 -6.97 -10.70 -6.22
C PHE A 47 -8.04 -9.71 -6.69
N GLY A 48 -8.91 -10.13 -7.63
CA GLY A 48 -10.05 -9.33 -8.07
C GLY A 48 -11.01 -9.01 -6.91
N ARG A 49 -11.35 -10.00 -6.07
CA ARG A 49 -12.19 -9.79 -4.88
C ARG A 49 -11.55 -8.80 -3.88
N LEU A 50 -10.26 -8.93 -3.63
CA LEU A 50 -9.52 -8.03 -2.76
C LEU A 50 -9.52 -6.59 -3.30
N LEU A 51 -9.29 -6.40 -4.60
CA LEU A 51 -9.35 -5.08 -5.22
C LEU A 51 -10.74 -4.43 -5.04
N HIS A 52 -11.81 -5.19 -5.26
CA HIS A 52 -13.19 -4.70 -5.04
C HIS A 52 -13.43 -4.30 -3.59
N ALA A 53 -12.97 -5.10 -2.64
CA ALA A 53 -13.10 -4.80 -1.22
C ALA A 53 -12.32 -3.54 -0.84
N TRP A 54 -11.05 -3.43 -1.26
CA TRP A 54 -10.21 -2.28 -0.93
C TRP A 54 -10.72 -0.99 -1.56
N PHE A 55 -11.02 -0.99 -2.85
CA PHE A 55 -11.46 0.23 -3.54
C PHE A 55 -12.88 0.64 -3.14
N GLY A 56 -13.75 -0.32 -2.85
CA GLY A 56 -15.07 -0.04 -2.28
C GLY A 56 -14.97 0.64 -0.91
N ASN A 57 -14.05 0.18 -0.04
CA ASN A 57 -13.79 0.82 1.25
C ASN A 57 -13.16 2.21 1.09
N ILE A 58 -12.20 2.38 0.18
CA ILE A 58 -11.64 3.71 -0.13
C ILE A 58 -12.77 4.66 -0.58
N ALA A 59 -13.58 4.24 -1.54
CA ALA A 59 -14.65 5.06 -2.06
C ALA A 59 -15.70 5.44 -0.99
N ARG A 60 -15.94 4.56 -0.02
CA ARG A 60 -16.87 4.80 1.07
C ARG A 60 -16.44 5.94 2.00
N VAL A 61 -15.13 6.04 2.28
CA VAL A 61 -14.59 7.02 3.26
C VAL A 61 -13.97 8.24 2.59
N LEU A 62 -13.56 8.15 1.34
CA LEU A 62 -12.99 9.27 0.59
C LEU A 62 -14.10 10.28 0.27
N LEU A 63 -13.87 11.54 0.56
CA LEU A 63 -14.83 12.61 0.22
C LEU A 63 -14.92 12.79 -1.31
N PRO A 64 -16.11 13.12 -1.86
CA PRO A 64 -16.25 13.43 -3.28
C PRO A 64 -15.26 14.49 -3.76
N GLY A 65 -14.68 14.30 -4.93
CA GLY A 65 -13.65 15.18 -5.52
C GLY A 65 -12.24 15.01 -4.95
N ARG A 66 -12.07 14.21 -3.90
CA ARG A 66 -10.74 13.94 -3.31
C ARG A 66 -10.03 12.80 -4.01
N ALA A 67 -8.71 12.92 -4.08
CA ALA A 67 -7.85 12.01 -4.83
C ALA A 67 -7.40 10.79 -4.02
N ALA A 68 -7.12 9.72 -4.75
CA ALA A 68 -6.36 8.57 -4.27
C ALA A 68 -5.21 8.23 -5.24
N TYR A 69 -4.12 7.73 -4.69
CA TYR A 69 -2.90 7.34 -5.40
C TYR A 69 -2.66 5.85 -5.14
N ILE A 70 -2.81 5.03 -6.16
CA ILE A 70 -2.81 3.56 -6.01
C ILE A 70 -1.62 3.00 -6.76
N TRP A 71 -0.59 2.57 -6.04
CA TRP A 71 0.59 1.92 -6.59
C TRP A 71 0.29 0.47 -6.93
N GLY A 72 0.47 0.09 -8.18
CA GLY A 72 0.21 -1.27 -8.66
C GLY A 72 1.33 -1.81 -9.53
N GLY A 73 1.50 -3.14 -9.49
CA GLY A 73 2.41 -3.84 -10.38
C GLY A 73 1.86 -3.91 -11.81
N TYR A 74 2.72 -3.77 -12.81
CA TYR A 74 2.31 -3.83 -14.21
C TYR A 74 1.74 -5.21 -14.63
N ALA A 75 2.08 -6.28 -13.92
CA ALA A 75 1.55 -7.61 -14.20
C ALA A 75 0.01 -7.69 -14.05
N ASN A 76 -0.56 -6.86 -13.18
CA ASN A 76 -1.98 -6.81 -12.89
C ASN A 76 -2.64 -5.51 -13.35
N ILE A 77 -1.98 -4.75 -14.22
CA ILE A 77 -2.42 -3.39 -14.61
C ILE A 77 -3.85 -3.35 -15.15
N ALA A 78 -4.26 -4.38 -15.88
CA ALA A 78 -5.59 -4.47 -16.47
C ALA A 78 -6.71 -4.65 -15.44
N ASN A 79 -6.40 -5.10 -14.23
CA ASN A 79 -7.40 -5.39 -13.20
C ASN A 79 -7.85 -4.13 -12.45
N TYR A 80 -7.03 -3.08 -12.42
CA TYR A 80 -7.31 -1.87 -11.64
C TYR A 80 -8.42 -0.99 -12.24
N PRO A 81 -8.37 -0.56 -13.52
CA PRO A 81 -9.32 0.40 -14.05
C PRO A 81 -10.79 -0.07 -13.98
N PRO A 82 -11.15 -1.33 -14.29
CA PRO A 82 -12.53 -1.78 -14.16
C PRO A 82 -13.05 -1.72 -12.73
N VAL A 83 -12.21 -2.08 -11.75
CA VAL A 83 -12.59 -2.10 -10.34
C VAL A 83 -12.70 -0.67 -9.80
N LEU A 84 -11.81 0.24 -10.18
CA LEU A 84 -11.90 1.65 -9.84
C LEU A 84 -13.23 2.23 -10.31
N LYS A 85 -13.59 2.01 -11.57
CA LYS A 85 -14.86 2.46 -12.13
C LYS A 85 -16.07 1.88 -11.38
N ALA A 86 -16.05 0.59 -11.08
CA ALA A 86 -17.12 -0.07 -10.34
C ALA A 86 -17.28 0.48 -8.91
N ALA A 87 -16.21 0.98 -8.29
CA ALA A 87 -16.21 1.60 -6.99
C ALA A 87 -16.60 3.10 -7.00
N GLY A 88 -16.87 3.70 -8.17
CA GLY A 88 -17.14 5.15 -8.28
C GLY A 88 -15.90 6.02 -8.08
N LEU A 89 -14.76 5.46 -8.42
CA LEU A 89 -13.47 6.16 -8.44
C LEU A 89 -13.09 6.46 -9.90
N TYR A 90 -13.11 7.73 -10.28
CA TYR A 90 -12.74 8.14 -11.62
C TYR A 90 -11.24 7.97 -11.83
N PHE A 91 -10.86 7.07 -12.72
CA PHE A 91 -9.46 6.92 -13.13
C PHE A 91 -9.10 7.99 -14.14
N SER A 92 -8.21 8.88 -13.75
CA SER A 92 -7.80 10.02 -14.58
C SER A 92 -6.61 9.68 -15.46
N GLN A 93 -5.51 9.30 -14.85
CA GLN A 93 -4.26 9.03 -15.54
C GLN A 93 -3.32 8.18 -14.69
N THR A 94 -2.25 7.73 -15.32
CA THR A 94 -1.18 7.02 -14.63
C THR A 94 -0.03 7.97 -14.35
N ILE A 95 0.47 7.95 -13.11
CA ILE A 95 1.73 8.60 -12.73
C ILE A 95 2.83 7.56 -12.80
N ILE A 96 3.96 7.90 -13.40
CA ILE A 96 5.11 7.03 -13.56
C ILE A 96 6.22 7.48 -12.62
N TRP A 97 6.53 6.66 -11.62
CA TRP A 97 7.73 6.88 -10.82
C TRP A 97 8.93 6.26 -11.50
N VAL A 98 9.85 7.09 -12.00
CA VAL A 98 11.11 6.67 -12.58
C VAL A 98 12.18 6.55 -11.51
N LYS A 99 12.85 5.38 -11.48
CA LYS A 99 13.95 5.06 -10.56
C LYS A 99 15.31 5.37 -11.23
N GLU A 100 16.29 5.81 -10.47
CA GLU A 100 17.64 6.09 -11.00
C GLU A 100 18.31 4.84 -11.60
N HIS A 101 18.05 3.67 -11.01
CA HIS A 101 18.65 2.41 -11.44
C HIS A 101 17.56 1.39 -11.75
N PRO A 102 17.68 0.70 -12.89
CA PRO A 102 16.76 -0.37 -13.24
C PRO A 102 16.87 -1.55 -12.26
N VAL A 103 15.78 -2.30 -12.16
CA VAL A 103 15.74 -3.57 -11.43
C VAL A 103 16.10 -4.69 -12.41
N LEU A 104 17.11 -5.49 -12.06
CA LEU A 104 17.48 -6.65 -12.86
C LEU A 104 16.30 -7.64 -12.91
N THR A 105 15.86 -7.94 -14.11
CA THR A 105 14.76 -8.88 -14.39
C THR A 105 15.21 -9.93 -15.42
N ARG A 106 14.44 -11.01 -15.56
CA ARG A 106 14.64 -12.00 -16.64
C ARG A 106 13.87 -11.65 -17.92
N LYS A 107 13.37 -10.42 -18.02
CA LYS A 107 12.64 -9.91 -19.18
C LYS A 107 13.62 -9.25 -20.15
N ASP A 108 13.17 -9.02 -21.38
CA ASP A 108 13.96 -8.34 -22.41
C ASP A 108 14.37 -6.93 -21.98
N PHE A 109 13.49 -6.25 -21.23
CA PHE A 109 13.75 -4.89 -20.72
C PHE A 109 13.82 -4.89 -19.20
N MET A 110 14.83 -4.23 -18.65
CA MET A 110 14.94 -3.99 -17.22
C MET A 110 13.93 -2.90 -16.80
N GLY A 111 13.14 -3.20 -15.75
CA GLY A 111 12.17 -2.25 -15.22
C GLY A 111 12.85 -1.15 -14.41
N ASN A 112 12.66 0.10 -14.78
CA ASN A 112 13.16 1.27 -14.05
C ASN A 112 12.05 2.17 -13.54
N HIS A 113 10.80 1.75 -13.61
CA HIS A 113 9.66 2.56 -13.18
C HIS A 113 8.61 1.73 -12.44
N GLU A 114 7.73 2.41 -11.74
CA GLU A 114 6.49 1.87 -11.17
C GLU A 114 5.31 2.75 -11.57
N TRP A 115 4.13 2.13 -11.56
CA TRP A 115 2.88 2.75 -11.95
C TRP A 115 2.07 3.15 -10.72
N CYS A 116 1.49 4.36 -10.76
CA CYS A 116 0.50 4.82 -9.79
C CYS A 116 -0.77 5.22 -10.54
N PHE A 117 -1.89 4.59 -10.21
CA PHE A 117 -3.20 4.99 -10.73
C PHE A 117 -3.67 6.20 -9.95
N TYR A 118 -3.73 7.34 -10.62
CA TYR A 118 -4.26 8.57 -10.06
C TYR A 118 -5.75 8.64 -10.31
N THR A 119 -6.51 8.71 -9.24
CA THR A 119 -7.96 8.62 -9.25
C THR A 119 -8.56 9.58 -8.23
N TRP A 120 -9.85 9.87 -8.34
CA TRP A 120 -10.62 10.59 -7.32
C TRP A 120 -12.03 10.06 -7.22
N ARG A 121 -12.66 10.28 -6.07
CA ARG A 121 -14.06 9.93 -5.90
C ARG A 121 -14.94 10.86 -6.71
N GLU A 122 -15.86 10.30 -7.49
CA GLU A 122 -16.87 11.04 -8.22
C GLU A 122 -17.87 11.72 -7.28
N GLY A 123 -18.64 12.68 -7.81
CA GLY A 123 -19.73 13.35 -7.09
C GLY A 123 -19.46 14.80 -6.67
N ALA A 124 -18.25 15.33 -6.87
CA ALA A 124 -17.92 16.74 -6.69
C ALA A 124 -16.78 17.18 -7.62
N ALA A 125 -16.53 18.49 -7.68
CA ALA A 125 -15.41 19.03 -8.41
C ALA A 125 -14.09 18.47 -7.85
N HIS A 126 -13.21 18.05 -8.76
CA HIS A 126 -11.90 17.52 -8.38
C HIS A 126 -11.02 18.59 -7.72
N VAL A 127 -10.35 18.19 -6.64
CA VAL A 127 -9.43 19.06 -5.89
C VAL A 127 -8.00 18.71 -6.25
N PHE A 128 -7.34 19.61 -6.97
CA PHE A 128 -5.92 19.56 -7.27
C PHE A 128 -5.24 20.85 -6.83
N LEU A 129 -4.19 20.75 -6.04
CA LEU A 129 -3.46 21.86 -5.41
C LEU A 129 -2.01 21.96 -5.92
N GLY A 130 -1.64 21.07 -6.84
CA GLY A 130 -0.32 21.07 -7.45
C GLY A 130 -0.12 22.24 -8.43
N PRO A 131 1.12 22.46 -8.86
CA PRO A 131 1.42 23.49 -9.85
C PRO A 131 0.81 23.16 -11.22
N ASN A 132 0.49 24.20 -12.01
CA ASN A 132 -0.14 24.04 -13.33
C ASN A 132 0.72 23.28 -14.35
N ASN A 133 2.03 23.20 -14.11
CA ASN A 133 2.99 22.46 -14.94
C ASN A 133 3.43 21.14 -14.31
N ALA A 134 2.67 20.61 -13.35
CA ALA A 134 2.94 19.28 -12.80
C ALA A 134 2.89 18.23 -13.91
N THR A 135 3.89 17.36 -13.92
CA THR A 135 3.97 16.24 -14.88
C THR A 135 3.61 14.93 -14.18
N ASP A 136 3.17 13.98 -14.97
CA ASP A 136 2.88 12.62 -14.54
C ASP A 136 4.11 11.70 -14.44
N VAL A 137 5.28 12.21 -14.79
CA VAL A 137 6.57 11.51 -14.63
C VAL A 137 7.29 12.07 -13.42
N TRP A 138 7.47 11.19 -12.40
CA TRP A 138 8.10 11.53 -11.14
C TRP A 138 9.45 10.84 -11.02
N SER A 139 10.54 11.59 -11.18
CA SER A 139 11.90 11.11 -10.95
C SER A 139 12.23 11.25 -9.47
N VAL A 140 12.20 10.14 -8.76
CA VAL A 140 12.49 10.09 -7.32
C VAL A 140 13.48 8.97 -7.04
N LYS A 141 14.49 9.27 -6.24
CA LYS A 141 15.51 8.30 -5.88
C LYS A 141 14.93 7.14 -5.08
N LYS A 142 15.27 5.93 -5.50
CA LYS A 142 14.86 4.72 -4.79
C LYS A 142 15.55 4.63 -3.42
N VAL A 143 14.83 4.12 -2.42
CA VAL A 143 15.44 3.78 -1.12
C VAL A 143 16.55 2.75 -1.34
N ASN A 144 17.70 2.96 -0.67
CA ASN A 144 18.82 2.04 -0.77
C ASN A 144 18.39 0.64 -0.28
N PRO A 145 18.56 -0.42 -1.09
CA PRO A 145 18.16 -1.78 -0.70
C PRO A 145 18.77 -2.28 0.61
N GLN A 146 19.95 -1.76 0.99
CA GLN A 146 20.61 -2.13 2.24
C GLN A 146 19.96 -1.52 3.47
N SER A 147 19.34 -0.33 3.33
CA SER A 147 18.66 0.39 4.42
C SER A 147 17.15 0.18 4.42
N MET A 148 16.57 -0.50 3.43
CA MET A 148 15.13 -0.75 3.39
C MET A 148 14.70 -1.64 4.55
N VAL A 149 13.64 -1.22 5.23
CA VAL A 149 13.02 -1.96 6.34
C VAL A 149 11.81 -2.80 5.90
N HIS A 150 11.23 -2.49 4.74
CA HIS A 150 10.14 -3.24 4.13
C HIS A 150 10.51 -3.69 2.72
N LEU A 151 9.98 -4.84 2.27
CA LEU A 151 10.33 -5.46 0.98
C LEU A 151 10.06 -4.54 -0.22
N THR A 152 8.99 -3.76 -0.15
CA THR A 152 8.54 -2.84 -1.22
C THR A 152 8.52 -1.39 -0.75
N GLU A 153 9.44 -1.01 0.14
CA GLU A 153 9.51 0.35 0.66
C GLU A 153 9.60 1.39 -0.45
N LYS A 154 8.67 2.34 -0.39
CA LYS A 154 8.67 3.50 -1.30
C LYS A 154 9.30 4.72 -0.64
N PRO A 155 9.98 5.58 -1.42
CA PRO A 155 10.49 6.85 -0.91
C PRO A 155 9.38 7.72 -0.32
N VAL A 156 9.66 8.34 0.82
CA VAL A 156 8.75 9.28 1.49
C VAL A 156 8.36 10.43 0.57
N GLU A 157 9.27 10.88 -0.31
CA GLU A 157 9.05 11.95 -1.27
C GLU A 157 7.84 11.73 -2.18
N LEU A 158 7.54 10.48 -2.56
CA LEU A 158 6.37 10.15 -3.37
C LEU A 158 5.07 10.49 -2.63
N ALA A 159 4.99 10.14 -1.35
CA ALA A 159 3.84 10.42 -0.51
C ALA A 159 3.74 11.93 -0.19
N VAL A 160 4.86 12.60 0.07
CA VAL A 160 4.92 14.07 0.26
C VAL A 160 4.33 14.79 -0.95
N ARG A 161 4.77 14.42 -2.15
CA ARG A 161 4.29 15.05 -3.40
C ARG A 161 2.80 14.81 -3.62
N ALA A 162 2.33 13.58 -3.42
CA ALA A 162 0.91 13.25 -3.52
C ALA A 162 0.06 14.06 -2.52
N MET A 163 0.50 14.17 -1.27
CA MET A 163 -0.19 14.96 -0.24
C MET A 163 -0.23 16.45 -0.57
N GLN A 164 0.90 17.02 -1.00
CA GLN A 164 0.96 18.44 -1.38
C GLN A 164 0.07 18.78 -2.57
N TYR A 165 -0.10 17.85 -3.50
CA TYR A 165 -0.92 18.07 -4.70
C TYR A 165 -2.42 17.82 -4.47
N SER A 166 -2.80 17.09 -3.42
CA SER A 166 -4.20 16.66 -3.27
C SER A 166 -4.81 16.90 -1.88
N SER A 167 -4.05 17.50 -0.96
CA SER A 167 -4.55 17.82 0.39
C SER A 167 -3.90 19.08 0.96
N ARG A 168 -4.53 19.66 1.99
CA ARG A 168 -4.01 20.79 2.76
C ARG A 168 -3.43 20.31 4.10
N PRO A 169 -2.53 21.09 4.73
CA PRO A 169 -2.14 20.84 6.12
C PRO A 169 -3.38 20.72 7.03
N GLY A 170 -3.33 19.80 7.99
CA GLY A 170 -4.44 19.48 8.89
C GLY A 170 -5.50 18.52 8.32
N GLU A 171 -5.48 18.21 7.02
CA GLU A 171 -6.41 17.22 6.44
C GLU A 171 -5.98 15.79 6.73
N ASN A 172 -6.93 14.87 6.68
CA ASN A 172 -6.71 13.45 6.91
C ASN A 172 -6.18 12.74 5.66
N VAL A 173 -5.25 11.83 5.86
CA VAL A 173 -4.71 10.92 4.83
C VAL A 173 -4.90 9.49 5.32
N LEU A 174 -5.44 8.63 4.47
CA LEU A 174 -5.61 7.20 4.75
C LEU A 174 -4.68 6.38 3.88
N ASP A 175 -3.97 5.42 4.50
CA ASP A 175 -3.19 4.40 3.82
C ASP A 175 -3.58 3.02 4.34
N LEU A 176 -4.17 2.19 3.47
CA LEU A 176 -4.61 0.83 3.81
C LEU A 176 -3.44 -0.17 3.87
N PHE A 177 -2.23 0.24 3.46
CA PHE A 177 -1.07 -0.64 3.31
C PHE A 177 0.18 0.06 3.85
N GLY A 178 0.22 0.27 5.15
CA GLY A 178 1.23 1.09 5.84
C GLY A 178 2.67 0.71 5.55
N GLY A 179 2.94 -0.59 5.42
CA GLY A 179 4.25 -1.13 5.05
C GLY A 179 5.38 -0.65 5.96
N SER A 180 6.26 0.20 5.44
CA SER A 180 7.34 0.81 6.23
C SER A 180 6.96 2.13 6.92
N GLY A 181 5.72 2.61 6.76
CA GLY A 181 5.27 3.89 7.32
C GLY A 181 5.69 5.14 6.53
N SER A 182 6.04 5.02 5.26
CA SER A 182 6.45 6.17 4.45
C SER A 182 5.37 7.25 4.39
N THR A 183 4.10 6.85 4.35
CA THR A 183 2.94 7.76 4.37
C THR A 183 2.85 8.50 5.70
N LEU A 184 3.10 7.84 6.85
CA LEU A 184 3.10 8.49 8.16
C LEU A 184 4.17 9.56 8.27
N ILE A 185 5.41 9.23 7.86
CA ILE A 185 6.52 10.20 7.85
C ILE A 185 6.22 11.39 6.92
N ALA A 186 5.64 11.13 5.73
CA ALA A 186 5.25 12.20 4.82
C ALA A 186 4.18 13.12 5.42
N ALA A 187 3.22 12.56 6.14
CA ALA A 187 2.18 13.32 6.82
C ALA A 187 2.76 14.24 7.91
N GLU A 188 3.68 13.72 8.74
CA GLU A 188 4.41 14.54 9.72
C GLU A 188 5.16 15.70 9.05
N GLN A 189 5.94 15.41 7.99
CA GLN A 189 6.69 16.43 7.26
C GLN A 189 5.81 17.52 6.66
N THR A 190 4.58 17.20 6.35
CA THR A 190 3.68 18.08 5.60
C THR A 190 2.50 18.61 6.43
N GLY A 191 2.45 18.29 7.73
CA GLY A 191 1.43 18.72 8.66
C GLY A 191 0.04 18.13 8.38
N ARG A 192 -0.03 16.89 7.87
CA ARG A 192 -1.29 16.13 7.69
C ARG A 192 -1.46 15.14 8.83
N ARG A 193 -2.68 14.65 9.00
CA ARG A 193 -3.00 13.57 9.94
C ARG A 193 -3.12 12.26 9.18
N ALA A 194 -2.23 11.30 9.45
CA ALA A 194 -2.25 10.00 8.78
C ALA A 194 -2.97 8.95 9.61
N PHE A 195 -3.73 8.12 8.93
CA PHE A 195 -4.38 6.91 9.44
C PHE A 195 -3.87 5.75 8.60
N LEU A 196 -3.16 4.81 9.22
CA LEU A 196 -2.55 3.68 8.55
C LEU A 196 -3.19 2.38 9.02
N MET A 197 -3.31 1.46 8.10
CA MET A 197 -3.60 0.06 8.37
C MET A 197 -2.41 -0.79 7.90
N GLU A 198 -2.07 -1.79 8.67
CA GLU A 198 -1.02 -2.76 8.33
C GLU A 198 -1.43 -4.13 8.86
N LEU A 199 -1.32 -5.13 8.00
CA LEU A 199 -1.75 -6.50 8.31
C LEU A 199 -0.71 -7.24 9.16
N ASP A 200 0.58 -7.01 8.91
CA ASP A 200 1.67 -7.67 9.64
C ASP A 200 2.03 -6.89 10.92
N PRO A 201 1.81 -7.47 12.12
CA PRO A 201 2.11 -6.80 13.38
C PRO A 201 3.57 -6.35 13.52
N LEU A 202 4.52 -7.07 12.92
CA LEU A 202 5.93 -6.70 12.96
C LEU A 202 6.22 -5.46 12.13
N TYR A 203 5.46 -5.24 11.06
CA TYR A 203 5.54 -3.98 10.32
C TYR A 203 4.83 -2.84 11.03
N CYS A 204 3.79 -3.11 11.82
CA CYS A 204 3.23 -2.12 12.73
C CYS A 204 4.31 -1.59 13.69
N ASP A 205 5.10 -2.48 14.30
CA ASP A 205 6.24 -2.09 15.15
C ASP A 205 7.31 -1.28 14.39
N VAL A 206 7.55 -1.61 13.12
CA VAL A 206 8.48 -0.84 12.28
C VAL A 206 7.96 0.57 12.04
N ILE A 207 6.67 0.73 11.75
CA ILE A 207 6.02 2.02 11.55
C ILE A 207 6.16 2.89 12.81
N VAL A 208 5.81 2.34 13.97
CA VAL A 208 5.87 3.04 15.26
C VAL A 208 7.29 3.49 15.57
N ARG A 209 8.27 2.57 15.53
CA ARG A 209 9.67 2.90 15.79
C ARG A 209 10.22 3.96 14.85
N ARG A 210 9.88 3.88 13.57
CA ARG A 210 10.29 4.85 12.56
C ARG A 210 9.72 6.24 12.83
N TRP A 211 8.46 6.30 13.25
CA TRP A 211 7.81 7.56 13.61
C TRP A 211 8.41 8.15 14.89
N GLU A 212 8.63 7.34 15.94
CA GLU A 212 9.30 7.78 17.17
C GLU A 212 10.70 8.33 16.90
N GLN A 213 11.48 7.63 16.06
CA GLN A 213 12.82 8.09 15.68
C GLN A 213 12.79 9.40 14.89
N PHE A 214 11.79 9.57 14.03
CA PHE A 214 11.67 10.76 13.21
C PHE A 214 11.22 11.97 14.01
N THR A 215 10.24 11.81 14.91
CA THR A 215 9.64 12.91 15.66
C THR A 215 10.32 13.18 17.00
N GLY A 216 11.03 12.22 17.54
CA GLY A 216 11.53 12.23 18.92
C GLY A 216 10.46 12.04 19.98
N GLN A 217 9.21 11.78 19.58
CA GLN A 217 8.07 11.54 20.47
C GLN A 217 7.92 10.06 20.77
N LYS A 218 7.09 9.73 21.76
CA LYS A 218 6.69 8.36 22.06
C LYS A 218 5.28 8.09 21.58
N ALA A 219 5.09 6.96 20.91
CA ALA A 219 3.78 6.48 20.54
C ALA A 219 3.07 5.93 21.78
N GLU A 220 1.77 6.17 21.85
CA GLU A 220 0.92 5.67 22.92
C GLU A 220 -0.01 4.59 22.38
N LEU A 221 -0.09 3.46 23.07
CA LEU A 221 -1.08 2.44 22.79
C LEU A 221 -2.45 2.97 23.26
N ALA A 222 -3.40 3.09 22.33
CA ALA A 222 -4.76 3.46 22.70
C ALA A 222 -5.35 2.38 23.63
N SER A 223 -5.70 2.77 24.86
CA SER A 223 -6.44 1.91 25.79
C SER A 223 -7.91 1.93 25.40
N GLY A 224 -8.40 0.87 24.83
CA GLY A 224 -9.81 0.69 24.48
C GLY A 224 -10.12 -0.79 24.25
N PRO A 225 -11.39 -1.20 24.28
CA PRO A 225 -11.74 -2.55 23.88
C PRO A 225 -11.27 -2.76 22.44
N ASP A 226 -10.58 -3.87 22.21
CA ASP A 226 -10.21 -4.32 20.88
C ASP A 226 -11.50 -4.51 20.06
N PRO A 227 -11.78 -3.69 19.05
CA PRO A 227 -13.03 -3.82 18.28
C PRO A 227 -13.07 -5.09 17.42
N PHE A 228 -11.98 -5.88 17.40
CA PHE A 228 -11.85 -7.15 16.69
C PHE A 228 -11.68 -8.33 17.65
N ARG A 229 -11.73 -8.10 18.96
CA ARG A 229 -11.76 -9.18 19.93
C ARG A 229 -13.15 -9.79 19.86
N GLU A 230 -13.27 -10.99 19.32
CA GLU A 230 -14.47 -11.81 19.50
C GLU A 230 -14.64 -11.93 21.02
N GLU A 231 -15.77 -11.45 21.54
CA GLU A 231 -16.16 -11.76 22.90
C GLU A 231 -16.28 -13.29 22.93
N ASP A 232 -15.35 -13.95 23.58
CA ASP A 232 -15.48 -15.37 23.91
C ASP A 232 -16.87 -15.50 24.55
N ALA A 233 -17.78 -16.14 23.83
CA ALA A 233 -19.09 -16.46 24.40
C ALA A 233 -18.81 -17.30 25.63
N ASP A 234 -19.02 -16.71 26.78
CA ASP A 234 -19.03 -17.46 28.06
C ASP A 234 -20.06 -18.58 27.89
N ASP A 235 -19.57 -19.79 27.63
CA ASP A 235 -20.31 -21.02 27.81
C ASP A 235 -20.57 -21.19 29.31
N ASP A 236 -21.53 -20.41 29.82
CA ASP A 236 -22.20 -20.75 31.07
C ASP A 236 -23.02 -22.01 30.80
N GLU A 237 -22.34 -23.15 30.82
CA GLU A 237 -23.01 -24.41 31.08
C GLU A 237 -23.57 -24.39 32.52
N ASP A 238 -24.79 -23.87 32.63
CA ASP A 238 -25.65 -24.12 33.75
C ASP A 238 -25.85 -25.64 33.84
N ASN A 239 -25.19 -26.23 34.80
CA ASN A 239 -25.33 -27.64 35.17
C ASN A 239 -26.51 -27.78 36.16
N PRO A 240 -27.69 -28.29 35.75
CA PRO A 240 -28.78 -28.57 36.67
C PRO A 240 -28.71 -30.01 37.11
N ASP A 241 -27.88 -30.32 38.08
CA ASP A 241 -28.04 -31.52 38.88
C ASP A 241 -27.95 -31.16 40.37
N ASN A 242 -29.15 -31.00 40.95
CA ASN A 242 -29.51 -31.46 42.31
C ASN A 242 -31.01 -31.54 42.45
#